data_de903c8202f95570769c78553c022211
#
_entry.id   de903c8202f95570769c78553c022211
#
_cell.length_a   1.000
_cell.length_b   1.000
_cell.length_c   1.000
_cell.angle_alpha   90.00
_cell.angle_beta   90.00
_cell.angle_gamma   90.00
#
_symmetry.space_group_name_H-M   'P 1'
#
loop_
_entity.id
_entity.type
_entity.pdbx_description
1 polymer ?
#
loop_
_entity_poly.entity_id
_entity_poly.type
_entity_poly.pdbx_seq_one_letter_code
_entity_poly.pdbx_strand_id
1 'polypeptide(L)'
;MADRPDATPVLIRAVRPDDDLDAQLDLNERSFGPISPAERDQRRQALADRVAHGRVFCAFDRGRPAGAAMFHDMRQWWCGRAVPMAGVGGVNVAPEDRGRGVARRLMTALLDEVAARGYPLSALYPATMPLYRSLGWELAGARDTAVIPARSLRDLVPADPMVPAAGPGVAAAPLRLRRAASGDAEAVISVIGRVHAAARDCGPITWDAASMSQWLADPYLYAYLCDDGFLIYRWHHGHSALFVEGAVAISAETQRAFWAHVGSHASIADQVYVRVSLNDPLWWLTRERDVELERHSRWMLRVVDAPAAIAARGFPSALSLTMPLVIADHDRPANSGRWQLTVAEGQGALDPVRPLTALAGPPLTLGARGLAALYAGTPLRSLRQAGLASGGSAGHDAALDAAFAGAAYMLDAF
;
A
#
# COMPACT_ATOMS: atom_id res chain seq x y z
N MET A 1 35.16 -8.68 -27.38
CA MET A 1 34.66 -8.25 -26.05
C MET A 1 35.51 -7.03 -25.70
N ALA A 2 35.01 -5.83 -26.03
CA ALA A 2 35.76 -4.60 -25.82
C ALA A 2 35.74 -4.27 -24.34
N ASP A 3 36.92 -4.08 -23.78
CA ASP A 3 37.19 -3.60 -22.43
C ASP A 3 36.48 -2.27 -22.23
N ARG A 4 35.46 -2.22 -21.36
CA ARG A 4 34.80 -0.96 -21.00
C ARG A 4 35.72 -0.22 -20.04
N PRO A 5 36.10 1.03 -20.34
CA PRO A 5 36.99 1.79 -19.49
C PRO A 5 36.41 1.93 -18.08
N ASP A 6 37.29 1.89 -17.10
CA ASP A 6 37.15 2.05 -15.66
C ASP A 6 35.95 2.97 -15.27
N ALA A 7 34.83 2.35 -14.97
CA ALA A 7 33.66 3.09 -14.52
C ALA A 7 33.92 3.52 -13.07
N THR A 8 34.26 4.77 -12.86
CA THR A 8 34.32 5.39 -11.53
C THR A 8 33.09 4.93 -10.73
N PRO A 9 33.26 4.39 -9.53
CA PRO A 9 32.13 3.89 -8.75
C PRO A 9 31.17 5.04 -8.41
N VAL A 10 29.89 4.87 -8.78
CA VAL A 10 28.84 5.82 -8.44
C VAL A 10 28.70 5.89 -6.93
N LEU A 11 28.75 7.07 -6.34
CA LEU A 11 28.55 7.30 -4.91
C LEU A 11 27.03 7.29 -4.61
N ILE A 12 26.60 6.42 -3.70
CA ILE A 12 25.19 6.37 -3.26
C ILE A 12 25.12 6.87 -1.81
N ARG A 13 24.27 7.84 -1.58
CA ARG A 13 24.03 8.40 -0.24
C ARG A 13 22.66 9.10 -0.17
N ALA A 14 22.21 9.41 1.04
CA ALA A 14 21.12 10.34 1.25
C ALA A 14 21.45 11.72 0.65
N VAL A 15 20.46 12.35 0.04
CA VAL A 15 20.52 13.73 -0.44
C VAL A 15 20.57 14.66 0.78
N ARG A 16 21.40 15.70 0.72
CA ARG A 16 21.57 16.69 1.77
C ARG A 16 20.84 17.98 1.42
N PRO A 17 20.52 18.83 2.39
CA PRO A 17 19.89 20.14 2.12
C PRO A 17 20.71 21.08 1.25
N ASP A 18 22.02 20.92 1.22
CA ASP A 18 22.97 21.69 0.40
C ASP A 18 23.24 21.10 -0.99
N ASP A 19 22.68 19.94 -1.30
CA ASP A 19 22.73 19.38 -2.66
C ASP A 19 21.79 20.14 -3.61
N ASP A 20 22.10 20.10 -4.91
CA ASP A 20 21.30 20.73 -5.95
C ASP A 20 19.96 19.97 -6.16
N LEU A 21 18.89 20.50 -5.58
CA LEU A 21 17.54 19.93 -5.70
C LEU A 21 16.96 20.14 -7.11
N ASP A 22 17.38 21.17 -7.84
CA ASP A 22 16.90 21.39 -9.20
C ASP A 22 17.47 20.35 -10.17
N ALA A 23 18.71 19.91 -9.96
CA ALA A 23 19.27 18.76 -10.69
C ALA A 23 18.53 17.44 -10.38
N GLN A 24 18.00 17.26 -9.16
CA GLN A 24 17.14 16.12 -8.83
C GLN A 24 15.79 16.18 -9.54
N LEU A 25 15.19 17.37 -9.60
CA LEU A 25 13.93 17.58 -10.32
C LEU A 25 14.10 17.37 -11.84
N ASP A 26 15.19 17.88 -12.42
CA ASP A 26 15.53 17.64 -13.83
C ASP A 26 15.67 16.14 -14.13
N LEU A 27 16.37 15.38 -13.27
CA LEU A 27 16.45 13.93 -13.39
C LEU A 27 15.06 13.26 -13.35
N ASN A 28 14.16 13.74 -12.48
CA ASN A 28 12.80 13.23 -12.38
C ASN A 28 12.00 13.53 -13.66
N GLU A 29 12.06 14.77 -14.17
CA GLU A 29 11.38 15.18 -15.40
C GLU A 29 11.88 14.42 -16.62
N ARG A 30 13.18 14.18 -16.75
CA ARG A 30 13.76 13.35 -17.82
C ARG A 30 13.32 11.88 -17.75
N SER A 31 12.90 11.42 -16.57
CA SER A 31 12.51 10.02 -16.35
C SER A 31 11.01 9.80 -16.49
N PHE A 32 10.18 10.76 -16.08
CA PHE A 32 8.71 10.62 -15.98
C PHE A 32 7.94 11.62 -16.83
N GLY A 33 8.62 12.53 -17.50
CA GLY A 33 8.03 13.58 -18.33
C GLY A 33 8.02 14.95 -17.65
N PRO A 34 7.87 16.00 -18.47
CA PRO A 34 7.88 17.38 -17.99
C PRO A 34 6.64 17.70 -17.14
N ILE A 35 6.81 18.64 -16.23
CA ILE A 35 5.77 19.17 -15.36
C ILE A 35 5.60 20.67 -15.57
N SER A 36 4.44 21.22 -15.19
CA SER A 36 4.22 22.67 -15.24
C SER A 36 5.10 23.40 -14.21
N PRO A 37 5.40 24.71 -14.41
CA PRO A 37 6.17 25.49 -13.44
C PRO A 37 5.57 25.47 -12.03
N ALA A 38 4.24 25.57 -11.90
CA ALA A 38 3.55 25.54 -10.63
C ALA A 38 3.70 24.17 -9.91
N GLU A 39 3.60 23.07 -10.66
CA GLU A 39 3.87 21.73 -10.13
C GLU A 39 5.33 21.55 -9.75
N ARG A 40 6.26 22.16 -10.49
CA ARG A 40 7.69 22.12 -10.18
C ARG A 40 7.98 22.74 -8.81
N ASP A 41 7.39 23.89 -8.51
CA ASP A 41 7.55 24.57 -7.22
C ASP A 41 7.01 23.70 -6.07
N GLN A 42 5.81 23.14 -6.25
CA GLN A 42 5.23 22.22 -5.26
C GLN A 42 6.10 20.98 -5.04
N ARG A 43 6.59 20.36 -6.12
CA ARG A 43 7.48 19.18 -6.03
C ARG A 43 8.81 19.54 -5.39
N ARG A 44 9.36 20.73 -5.67
CA ARG A 44 10.59 21.21 -5.04
C ARG A 44 10.43 21.36 -3.53
N GLN A 45 9.31 21.94 -3.08
CA GLN A 45 9.01 22.05 -1.66
C GLN A 45 8.87 20.68 -0.99
N ALA A 46 8.11 19.79 -1.60
CA ALA A 46 7.92 18.42 -1.11
C ALA A 46 9.23 17.60 -1.12
N LEU A 47 10.11 17.82 -2.10
CA LEU A 47 11.43 17.22 -2.15
C LEU A 47 12.32 17.73 -1.01
N ALA A 48 12.34 19.05 -0.79
CA ALA A 48 13.11 19.66 0.29
C ALA A 48 12.69 19.12 1.67
N ASP A 49 11.40 18.97 1.92
CA ASP A 49 10.90 18.37 3.15
C ASP A 49 11.37 16.91 3.32
N ARG A 50 11.27 16.09 2.28
CA ARG A 50 11.75 14.69 2.31
C ARG A 50 13.26 14.61 2.52
N VAL A 51 14.02 15.53 1.94
CA VAL A 51 15.49 15.63 2.12
C VAL A 51 15.81 16.00 3.57
N ALA A 52 15.09 16.96 4.16
CA ALA A 52 15.28 17.33 5.57
C ALA A 52 15.06 16.15 6.53
N HIS A 53 14.18 15.19 6.15
CA HIS A 53 13.93 13.96 6.91
C HIS A 53 14.85 12.80 6.50
N GLY A 54 15.80 12.99 5.58
CA GLY A 54 16.73 11.95 5.12
C GLY A 54 16.04 10.81 4.35
N ARG A 55 14.95 11.10 3.66
CA ARG A 55 14.11 10.10 2.96
C ARG A 55 14.37 10.02 1.45
N VAL A 56 15.37 10.75 0.95
CA VAL A 56 15.75 10.79 -0.46
C VAL A 56 17.17 10.30 -0.62
N PHE A 57 17.37 9.34 -1.49
CA PHE A 57 18.66 8.75 -1.85
C PHE A 57 19.00 9.09 -3.30
N CYS A 58 20.26 9.41 -3.54
CA CYS A 58 20.77 9.66 -4.87
C CYS A 58 22.06 8.90 -5.12
N ALA A 59 22.19 8.45 -6.35
CA ALA A 59 23.41 7.93 -6.92
C ALA A 59 24.11 9.04 -7.68
N PHE A 60 25.32 9.45 -7.26
CA PHE A 60 26.10 10.53 -7.86
C PHE A 60 27.23 9.96 -8.71
N ASP A 61 27.27 10.32 -9.98
CA ASP A 61 28.42 10.07 -10.86
C ASP A 61 29.19 11.38 -11.07
N ARG A 62 30.40 11.48 -10.49
CA ARG A 62 31.24 12.70 -10.53
C ARG A 62 30.49 13.96 -10.07
N GLY A 63 29.68 13.84 -9.03
CA GLY A 63 28.88 14.93 -8.47
C GLY A 63 27.54 15.19 -9.17
N ARG A 64 27.28 14.60 -10.33
CA ARG A 64 25.99 14.70 -11.06
C ARG A 64 25.02 13.60 -10.60
N PRO A 65 23.73 13.91 -10.39
CA PRO A 65 22.71 12.89 -10.14
C PRO A 65 22.60 11.92 -11.32
N ALA A 66 22.83 10.63 -11.06
CA ALA A 66 22.70 9.52 -12.01
C ALA A 66 21.47 8.66 -11.77
N GLY A 67 20.87 8.75 -10.58
CA GLY A 67 19.63 8.08 -10.21
C GLY A 67 19.16 8.52 -8.85
N ALA A 68 17.87 8.46 -8.60
CA ALA A 68 17.26 8.79 -7.32
C ALA A 68 16.21 7.76 -6.91
N ALA A 69 15.95 7.67 -5.62
CA ALA A 69 14.85 6.95 -5.02
C ALA A 69 14.48 7.62 -3.70
N MET A 70 13.21 7.54 -3.31
CA MET A 70 12.76 8.07 -2.03
C MET A 70 11.78 7.10 -1.37
N PHE A 71 11.51 7.33 -0.10
CA PHE A 71 10.44 6.65 0.59
C PHE A 71 9.60 7.61 1.43
N HIS A 72 8.34 7.22 1.60
CA HIS A 72 7.37 7.88 2.46
C HIS A 72 7.23 7.10 3.76
N ASP A 73 7.06 7.82 4.85
CA ASP A 73 6.73 7.25 6.15
C ASP A 73 5.21 7.06 6.22
N MET A 74 4.79 5.80 6.27
CA MET A 74 3.39 5.41 6.21
C MET A 74 3.09 4.30 7.18
N ARG A 75 1.81 4.07 7.39
CA ARG A 75 1.32 2.84 8.01
C ARG A 75 0.44 2.10 7.02
N GLN A 76 0.57 0.78 7.00
CA GLN A 76 -0.24 -0.10 6.17
C GLN A 76 -1.06 -1.03 7.04
N TRP A 77 -2.34 -1.15 6.75
CA TRP A 77 -3.26 -1.98 7.52
C TRP A 77 -3.12 -3.45 7.14
N TRP A 78 -3.02 -4.30 8.16
CA TRP A 78 -2.94 -5.73 8.00
C TRP A 78 -3.78 -6.43 9.07
N CYS A 79 -4.94 -6.95 8.64
CA CYS A 79 -5.91 -7.63 9.49
C CYS A 79 -6.27 -6.83 10.76
N GLY A 80 -6.61 -5.53 10.55
CA GLY A 80 -7.06 -4.62 11.61
C GLY A 80 -5.94 -3.93 12.40
N ARG A 81 -4.67 -4.12 12.06
CA ARG A 81 -3.52 -3.45 12.70
C ARG A 81 -2.75 -2.60 11.69
N ALA A 82 -2.38 -1.39 12.14
CA ALA A 82 -1.57 -0.46 11.35
C ALA A 82 -0.08 -0.74 11.56
N VAL A 83 0.59 -1.29 10.56
CA VAL A 83 2.00 -1.67 10.57
C VAL A 83 2.85 -0.55 9.95
N PRO A 84 3.96 -0.11 10.56
CA PRO A 84 4.88 0.84 9.93
C PRO A 84 5.37 0.34 8.58
N MET A 85 5.35 1.19 7.56
CA MET A 85 5.69 0.82 6.20
C MET A 85 6.41 1.96 5.48
N ALA A 86 7.51 1.65 4.81
CA ALA A 86 8.19 2.56 3.92
C ALA A 86 7.62 2.44 2.50
N GLY A 87 6.87 3.45 2.06
CA GLY A 87 6.34 3.53 0.70
C GLY A 87 7.39 4.05 -0.27
N VAL A 88 7.95 3.20 -1.13
CA VAL A 88 9.02 3.58 -2.06
C VAL A 88 8.45 4.18 -3.33
N GLY A 89 8.92 5.37 -3.68
CA GLY A 89 8.55 6.11 -4.87
C GLY A 89 9.71 6.81 -5.55
N GLY A 90 9.43 7.44 -6.68
CA GLY A 90 10.40 8.28 -7.40
C GLY A 90 11.68 7.56 -7.85
N VAL A 91 11.65 6.24 -8.04
CA VAL A 91 12.82 5.46 -8.45
C VAL A 91 13.11 5.73 -9.92
N ASN A 92 14.23 6.37 -10.19
CA ASN A 92 14.64 6.72 -11.53
C ASN A 92 16.16 6.54 -11.73
N VAL A 93 16.57 6.40 -12.99
CA VAL A 93 17.98 6.41 -13.41
C VAL A 93 18.06 7.20 -14.69
N ALA A 94 19.01 8.13 -14.74
CA ALA A 94 19.30 8.94 -15.92
C ALA A 94 19.43 8.02 -17.16
N PRO A 95 18.83 8.36 -18.31
CA PRO A 95 18.87 7.53 -19.50
C PRO A 95 20.28 7.08 -19.88
N GLU A 96 21.25 7.97 -19.78
CA GLU A 96 22.67 7.78 -20.07
C GLU A 96 23.37 6.84 -19.07
N ASP A 97 22.82 6.64 -17.88
CA ASP A 97 23.39 5.80 -16.81
C ASP A 97 22.72 4.42 -16.69
N ARG A 98 21.73 4.14 -17.53
CA ARG A 98 21.03 2.85 -17.55
C ARG A 98 21.98 1.71 -17.93
N GLY A 99 21.68 0.50 -17.48
CA GLY A 99 22.50 -0.68 -17.76
C GLY A 99 23.78 -0.80 -16.92
N ARG A 100 24.07 0.20 -16.02
CA ARG A 100 25.25 0.23 -15.15
C ARG A 100 25.00 -0.33 -13.73
N GLY A 101 23.84 -0.93 -13.48
CA GLY A 101 23.46 -1.45 -12.16
C GLY A 101 23.13 -0.38 -11.11
N VAL A 102 22.97 0.90 -11.51
CA VAL A 102 22.70 2.04 -10.60
C VAL A 102 21.43 1.81 -9.80
N ALA A 103 20.32 1.42 -10.45
CA ALA A 103 19.04 1.19 -9.78
C ALA A 103 19.14 0.13 -8.68
N ARG A 104 19.79 -1.02 -8.94
CA ARG A 104 19.95 -2.08 -7.94
C ARG A 104 20.71 -1.59 -6.72
N ARG A 105 21.86 -0.94 -6.93
CA ARG A 105 22.70 -0.42 -5.85
C ARG A 105 21.96 0.65 -5.04
N LEU A 106 21.24 1.55 -5.71
CA LEU A 106 20.42 2.59 -5.07
C LEU A 106 19.32 1.97 -4.20
N MET A 107 18.60 1.00 -4.75
CA MET A 107 17.53 0.31 -4.01
C MET A 107 18.03 -0.55 -2.86
N THR A 108 19.24 -1.12 -2.97
CA THR A 108 19.89 -1.83 -1.85
C THR A 108 20.19 -0.87 -0.71
N ALA A 109 20.81 0.29 -1.01
CA ALA A 109 21.11 1.29 0.01
C ALA A 109 19.84 1.86 0.68
N LEU A 110 18.78 2.08 -0.11
CA LEU A 110 17.49 2.51 0.43
C LEU A 110 16.87 1.44 1.33
N LEU A 111 16.93 0.15 0.95
CA LEU A 111 16.43 -0.96 1.75
C LEU A 111 17.18 -1.09 3.08
N ASP A 112 18.50 -0.86 3.08
CA ASP A 112 19.31 -0.85 4.29
C ASP A 112 18.91 0.28 5.23
N GLU A 113 18.66 1.47 4.72
CA GLU A 113 18.17 2.61 5.50
C GLU A 113 16.76 2.37 6.07
N VAL A 114 15.84 1.84 5.25
CA VAL A 114 14.48 1.46 5.69
C VAL A 114 14.55 0.49 6.85
N ALA A 115 15.44 -0.50 6.78
CA ALA A 115 15.65 -1.45 7.86
C ALA A 115 16.30 -0.81 9.10
N ALA A 116 17.31 0.05 8.92
CA ALA A 116 17.98 0.76 10.02
C ALA A 116 17.02 1.67 10.79
N ARG A 117 15.99 2.19 10.12
CA ARG A 117 14.90 2.97 10.76
C ARG A 117 13.81 2.10 11.39
N GLY A 118 13.91 0.78 11.31
CA GLY A 118 12.98 -0.14 11.95
C GLY A 118 11.63 -0.31 11.23
N TYR A 119 11.54 0.00 9.93
CA TYR A 119 10.34 -0.33 9.16
C TYR A 119 10.28 -1.84 8.89
N PRO A 120 9.24 -2.55 9.37
CA PRO A 120 9.12 -3.98 9.09
C PRO A 120 8.67 -4.29 7.66
N LEU A 121 8.05 -3.33 6.98
CA LEU A 121 7.52 -3.47 5.63
C LEU A 121 7.98 -2.35 4.71
N SER A 122 8.03 -2.66 3.41
CA SER A 122 8.14 -1.68 2.34
C SER A 122 7.22 -2.05 1.20
N ALA A 123 6.57 -1.07 0.58
CA ALA A 123 5.71 -1.27 -0.57
C ALA A 123 6.04 -0.28 -1.70
N LEU A 124 5.68 -0.63 -2.94
CA LEU A 124 5.86 0.21 -4.12
C LEU A 124 4.91 -0.17 -5.25
N TYR A 125 4.70 0.78 -6.16
CA TYR A 125 4.09 0.54 -7.46
C TYR A 125 5.18 0.33 -8.51
N PRO A 126 5.30 -0.89 -9.09
CA PRO A 126 6.42 -1.19 -9.98
C PRO A 126 6.22 -0.62 -11.39
N ALA A 127 7.16 0.21 -11.86
CA ALA A 127 7.29 0.51 -13.28
C ALA A 127 7.88 -0.69 -14.05
N THR A 128 8.69 -1.51 -13.37
CA THR A 128 9.28 -2.75 -13.87
C THR A 128 9.43 -3.76 -12.74
N MET A 129 9.06 -5.00 -12.94
CA MET A 129 9.12 -6.01 -11.87
C MET A 129 10.49 -6.68 -11.66
N PRO A 130 11.33 -6.92 -12.70
CA PRO A 130 12.58 -7.66 -12.53
C PRO A 130 13.53 -7.08 -11.48
N LEU A 131 13.68 -5.75 -11.45
CA LEU A 131 14.51 -5.06 -10.46
C LEU A 131 14.05 -5.36 -9.04
N TYR A 132 12.78 -5.11 -8.74
CA TYR A 132 12.23 -5.24 -7.40
C TYR A 132 12.17 -6.70 -6.94
N ARG A 133 11.81 -7.63 -7.85
CA ARG A 133 11.88 -9.07 -7.57
C ARG A 133 13.27 -9.55 -7.23
N SER A 134 14.30 -9.00 -7.88
CA SER A 134 15.69 -9.34 -7.57
C SER A 134 16.14 -8.88 -6.19
N LEU A 135 15.38 -8.02 -5.51
CA LEU A 135 15.62 -7.51 -4.18
C LEU A 135 14.56 -7.99 -3.16
N GLY A 136 13.72 -8.94 -3.56
CA GLY A 136 12.77 -9.62 -2.68
C GLY A 136 11.39 -8.97 -2.55
N TRP A 137 11.06 -7.93 -3.29
CA TRP A 137 9.66 -7.49 -3.44
C TRP A 137 8.87 -8.49 -4.29
N GLU A 138 7.59 -8.68 -3.97
CA GLU A 138 6.69 -9.48 -4.80
C GLU A 138 5.30 -8.85 -4.85
N LEU A 139 4.53 -9.20 -5.87
CA LEU A 139 3.14 -8.77 -6.03
C LEU A 139 2.33 -9.12 -4.78
N ALA A 140 1.63 -8.14 -4.26
CA ALA A 140 0.89 -8.25 -3.00
C ALA A 140 -0.62 -8.04 -3.20
N GLY A 141 -1.02 -6.89 -3.72
CA GLY A 141 -2.42 -6.56 -3.88
C GLY A 141 -2.69 -5.73 -5.14
N ALA A 142 -3.90 -5.25 -5.24
CA ALA A 142 -4.36 -4.45 -6.36
C ALA A 142 -4.77 -3.04 -5.93
N ARG A 143 -4.77 -2.13 -6.88
CA ARG A 143 -5.46 -0.85 -6.86
C ARG A 143 -6.28 -0.75 -8.12
N ASP A 144 -7.56 -0.96 -7.97
CA ASP A 144 -8.48 -1.02 -9.09
C ASP A 144 -9.27 0.27 -9.22
N THR A 145 -9.57 0.65 -10.45
CA THR A 145 -10.50 1.72 -10.76
C THR A 145 -11.67 1.08 -11.50
N ALA A 146 -12.86 1.29 -10.98
CA ALA A 146 -14.10 0.97 -11.67
C ALA A 146 -14.73 2.24 -12.24
N VAL A 147 -15.56 2.07 -13.24
CA VAL A 147 -16.42 3.11 -13.80
C VAL A 147 -17.87 2.68 -13.69
N ILE A 148 -18.73 3.61 -13.32
CA ILE A 148 -20.15 3.40 -13.16
C ILE A 148 -20.94 4.61 -13.66
N PRO A 149 -22.08 4.46 -14.34
CA PRO A 149 -22.97 5.57 -14.68
C PRO A 149 -23.43 6.30 -13.39
N ALA A 150 -23.27 7.61 -13.33
CA ALA A 150 -23.61 8.38 -12.12
C ALA A 150 -25.10 8.21 -11.71
N ARG A 151 -26.01 7.99 -12.69
CA ARG A 151 -27.43 7.70 -12.44
C ARG A 151 -27.65 6.43 -11.63
N SER A 152 -26.80 5.40 -11.81
CA SER A 152 -26.94 4.12 -11.11
C SER A 152 -26.70 4.25 -9.60
N LEU A 153 -26.01 5.31 -9.16
CA LEU A 153 -25.84 5.62 -7.75
C LEU A 153 -27.02 6.33 -7.09
N ARG A 154 -28.02 6.77 -7.89
CA ARG A 154 -29.30 7.31 -7.36
C ARG A 154 -30.27 6.22 -6.95
N ASP A 155 -30.18 5.05 -7.57
CA ASP A 155 -31.12 3.95 -7.41
C ASP A 155 -30.42 2.69 -6.91
N LEU A 156 -29.86 2.79 -5.72
CA LEU A 156 -29.19 1.68 -5.05
C LEU A 156 -30.19 0.57 -4.64
N VAL A 157 -29.72 -0.67 -4.63
CA VAL A 157 -30.50 -1.81 -4.09
C VAL A 157 -30.91 -1.47 -2.64
N PRO A 158 -32.19 -1.58 -2.25
CA PRO A 158 -32.59 -1.38 -0.86
C PRO A 158 -31.85 -2.34 0.09
N ALA A 159 -31.76 -1.98 1.35
CA ALA A 159 -31.30 -2.93 2.37
C ALA A 159 -32.25 -4.12 2.42
N ASP A 160 -31.70 -5.32 2.64
CA ASP A 160 -32.51 -6.53 2.79
C ASP A 160 -33.40 -6.37 4.03
N PRO A 161 -34.76 -6.41 3.87
CA PRO A 161 -35.66 -6.22 5.00
C PRO A 161 -35.59 -7.36 6.04
N MET A 162 -35.01 -8.51 5.67
CA MET A 162 -34.80 -9.64 6.57
C MET A 162 -33.51 -9.48 7.43
N VAL A 163 -32.66 -8.52 7.09
CA VAL A 163 -31.46 -8.19 7.88
C VAL A 163 -31.78 -7.01 8.79
N PRO A 164 -31.90 -7.22 10.12
CA PRO A 164 -32.17 -6.12 11.04
C PRO A 164 -31.09 -5.02 10.90
N ALA A 165 -31.50 -3.77 10.88
CA ALA A 165 -30.57 -2.66 11.05
C ALA A 165 -29.82 -2.86 12.38
N ALA A 166 -28.51 -2.57 12.39
CA ALA A 166 -27.62 -2.90 13.50
C ALA A 166 -28.18 -2.40 14.85
N GLY A 167 -28.52 -3.35 15.72
CA GLY A 167 -28.84 -3.18 17.14
C GLY A 167 -30.23 -2.60 17.46
N PRO A 168 -31.02 -3.25 18.32
CA PRO A 168 -32.23 -2.63 18.87
C PRO A 168 -31.83 -1.53 19.86
N GLY A 169 -32.23 -0.29 19.57
CA GLY A 169 -32.25 0.77 20.58
C GLY A 169 -31.48 2.06 20.31
N VAL A 170 -30.75 2.18 19.22
CA VAL A 170 -30.20 3.48 18.81
C VAL A 170 -31.09 4.01 17.70
N ALA A 171 -31.97 4.94 18.01
CA ALA A 171 -32.58 5.81 17.00
C ALA A 171 -31.40 6.48 16.28
N ALA A 172 -31.13 6.09 15.05
CA ALA A 172 -30.05 6.64 14.28
C ALA A 172 -30.28 8.16 14.18
N ALA A 173 -29.39 8.94 14.79
CA ALA A 173 -29.39 10.38 14.55
C ALA A 173 -29.19 10.55 13.03
N PRO A 174 -29.88 11.52 12.40
CA PRO A 174 -29.78 11.68 10.96
C PRO A 174 -28.30 11.88 10.59
N LEU A 175 -27.80 11.03 9.67
CA LEU A 175 -26.42 11.07 9.21
C LEU A 175 -26.09 12.48 8.70
N ARG A 176 -25.14 13.15 9.33
CA ARG A 176 -24.70 14.50 8.96
C ARG A 176 -23.33 14.41 8.28
N LEU A 177 -23.34 14.46 6.95
CA LEU A 177 -22.12 14.68 6.19
C LEU A 177 -21.72 16.15 6.32
N ARG A 178 -20.53 16.40 6.83
CA ARG A 178 -19.94 17.75 6.83
C ARG A 178 -18.73 17.80 5.92
N ARG A 179 -18.50 18.94 5.28
CA ARG A 179 -17.29 19.15 4.52
C ARG A 179 -16.07 19.13 5.44
N ALA A 180 -15.04 18.35 5.06
CA ALA A 180 -13.75 18.34 5.73
C ALA A 180 -12.80 19.37 5.08
N ALA A 181 -11.90 19.92 5.87
CA ALA A 181 -10.88 20.88 5.47
C ALA A 181 -9.52 20.48 6.05
N SER A 182 -8.45 21.19 5.71
CA SER A 182 -7.09 20.91 6.17
C SER A 182 -6.94 20.75 7.69
N GLY A 183 -7.71 21.51 8.47
CA GLY A 183 -7.73 21.37 9.93
C GLY A 183 -8.37 20.09 10.46
N ASP A 184 -9.03 19.29 9.61
CA ASP A 184 -9.66 18.03 10.00
C ASP A 184 -8.75 16.80 9.81
N ALA A 185 -7.49 16.98 9.43
CA ALA A 185 -6.58 15.90 9.08
C ALA A 185 -6.54 14.77 10.12
N GLU A 186 -6.38 15.10 11.40
CA GLU A 186 -6.35 14.11 12.50
C GLU A 186 -7.70 13.38 12.65
N ALA A 187 -8.81 14.09 12.50
CA ALA A 187 -10.14 13.47 12.56
C ALA A 187 -10.37 12.51 11.40
N VAL A 188 -9.94 12.87 10.19
CA VAL A 188 -10.01 12.02 8.99
C VAL A 188 -9.16 10.77 9.20
N ILE A 189 -7.90 10.90 9.62
CA ILE A 189 -7.00 9.78 9.91
C ILE A 189 -7.61 8.85 10.96
N SER A 190 -8.18 9.41 12.03
CA SER A 190 -8.84 8.64 13.09
C SER A 190 -10.04 7.84 12.56
N VAL A 191 -10.89 8.44 11.73
CA VAL A 191 -12.06 7.76 11.14
C VAL A 191 -11.61 6.65 10.20
N ILE A 192 -10.70 6.94 9.26
CA ILE A 192 -10.13 5.95 8.33
C ILE A 192 -9.52 4.77 9.12
N GLY A 193 -8.78 5.08 10.19
CA GLY A 193 -8.17 4.08 11.05
C GLY A 193 -9.21 3.16 11.71
N ARG A 194 -10.31 3.72 12.23
CA ARG A 194 -11.39 2.91 12.82
C ARG A 194 -12.09 2.03 11.77
N VAL A 195 -12.30 2.55 10.55
CA VAL A 195 -12.89 1.76 9.46
C VAL A 195 -12.01 0.55 9.14
N HIS A 196 -10.71 0.76 8.86
CA HIS A 196 -9.80 -0.34 8.50
C HIS A 196 -9.56 -1.32 9.65
N ALA A 197 -9.57 -0.84 10.90
CA ALA A 197 -9.49 -1.71 12.07
C ALA A 197 -10.74 -2.59 12.20
N ALA A 198 -11.93 -2.02 12.08
CA ALA A 198 -13.20 -2.73 12.18
C ALA A 198 -13.40 -3.75 11.04
N ALA A 199 -13.08 -3.35 9.81
CA ALA A 199 -13.15 -4.21 8.62
C ALA A 199 -12.04 -5.27 8.58
N ARG A 200 -11.01 -5.17 9.44
CA ARG A 200 -9.80 -6.01 9.44
C ARG A 200 -9.11 -6.01 8.07
N ASP A 201 -9.05 -4.86 7.43
CA ASP A 201 -8.51 -4.69 6.10
C ASP A 201 -7.04 -5.09 5.99
N CYS A 202 -6.65 -5.46 4.77
CA CYS A 202 -5.28 -5.79 4.40
C CYS A 202 -4.85 -4.92 3.20
N GLY A 203 -3.77 -4.16 3.38
CA GLY A 203 -3.15 -3.37 2.32
C GLY A 203 -3.41 -1.87 2.32
N PRO A 204 -4.59 -1.32 2.75
CA PRO A 204 -4.78 0.12 2.80
C PRO A 204 -3.69 0.83 3.59
N ILE A 205 -3.41 2.07 3.21
CA ILE A 205 -2.41 2.90 3.90
C ILE A 205 -3.06 4.03 4.69
N THR A 206 -2.32 4.57 5.63
CA THR A 206 -2.65 5.82 6.32
C THR A 206 -1.47 6.77 6.19
N TRP A 207 -1.76 7.98 5.73
CA TRP A 207 -0.83 9.08 5.64
C TRP A 207 -0.59 9.72 7.01
N ASP A 208 0.52 10.44 7.15
CA ASP A 208 0.73 11.32 8.31
C ASP A 208 -0.19 12.56 8.24
N ALA A 209 -0.34 13.27 9.38
CA ALA A 209 -1.24 14.41 9.49
C ALA A 209 -0.87 15.57 8.57
N ALA A 210 0.43 15.79 8.32
CA ALA A 210 0.88 16.86 7.44
C ALA A 210 0.50 16.58 5.98
N SER A 211 0.75 15.36 5.52
CA SER A 211 0.36 14.89 4.18
C SER A 211 -1.16 14.92 3.99
N MET A 212 -1.93 14.47 4.98
CA MET A 212 -3.39 14.52 4.96
C MET A 212 -3.90 15.96 4.92
N SER A 213 -3.34 16.85 5.73
CA SER A 213 -3.71 18.27 5.75
C SER A 213 -3.44 18.94 4.41
N GLN A 214 -2.29 18.64 3.79
CA GLN A 214 -1.94 19.14 2.46
C GLN A 214 -2.92 18.63 1.40
N TRP A 215 -3.29 17.35 1.45
CA TRP A 215 -4.25 16.76 0.53
C TRP A 215 -5.63 17.41 0.67
N LEU A 216 -6.13 17.59 1.88
CA LEU A 216 -7.40 18.27 2.16
C LEU A 216 -7.40 19.77 1.80
N ALA A 217 -6.23 20.39 1.66
CA ALA A 217 -6.09 21.77 1.22
C ALA A 217 -6.18 21.95 -0.30
N ASP A 218 -6.16 20.86 -1.09
CA ASP A 218 -6.32 20.92 -2.55
C ASP A 218 -7.71 21.48 -2.90
N PRO A 219 -7.80 22.63 -3.59
CA PRO A 219 -9.08 23.27 -3.92
C PRO A 219 -9.95 22.45 -4.89
N TYR A 220 -9.38 21.47 -5.57
CA TYR A 220 -10.07 20.60 -6.52
C TYR A 220 -10.62 19.33 -5.86
N LEU A 221 -10.37 19.12 -4.55
CA LEU A 221 -10.87 17.98 -3.80
C LEU A 221 -12.11 18.36 -2.97
N TYR A 222 -13.05 17.46 -2.93
CA TYR A 222 -14.28 17.56 -2.15
C TYR A 222 -14.30 16.42 -1.14
N ALA A 223 -13.97 16.75 0.10
CA ALA A 223 -13.90 15.79 1.20
C ALA A 223 -15.08 15.96 2.15
N TYR A 224 -15.67 14.86 2.58
CA TYR A 224 -16.78 14.81 3.53
C TYR A 224 -16.48 13.82 4.65
N LEU A 225 -16.80 14.24 5.86
CA LEU A 225 -16.56 13.48 7.08
C LEU A 225 -17.87 13.31 7.86
N CYS A 226 -18.04 12.15 8.45
CA CYS A 226 -19.01 11.86 9.49
C CYS A 226 -18.38 10.99 10.59
N ASP A 227 -19.15 10.60 11.60
CA ASP A 227 -18.61 9.91 12.77
C ASP A 227 -18.00 8.54 12.44
N ASP A 228 -18.47 7.85 11.40
CA ASP A 228 -18.09 6.50 11.04
C ASP A 228 -17.61 6.32 9.59
N GLY A 229 -17.35 7.44 8.87
CA GLY A 229 -16.90 7.34 7.50
C GLY A 229 -16.29 8.62 6.93
N PHE A 230 -15.59 8.44 5.82
CA PHE A 230 -14.92 9.49 5.05
C PHE A 230 -15.09 9.25 3.57
N LEU A 231 -15.51 10.29 2.84
CA LEU A 231 -15.68 10.32 1.39
C LEU A 231 -14.82 11.43 0.81
N ILE A 232 -14.09 11.14 -0.27
CA ILE A 232 -13.32 12.14 -1.01
C ILE A 232 -13.40 11.89 -2.50
N TYR A 233 -13.67 12.94 -3.27
CA TYR A 233 -13.76 12.90 -4.72
C TYR A 233 -13.35 14.23 -5.35
N ARG A 234 -13.13 14.23 -6.67
CA ARG A 234 -12.88 15.40 -7.51
C ARG A 234 -13.67 15.34 -8.80
N TRP A 235 -13.82 16.48 -9.47
CA TRP A 235 -14.26 16.50 -10.86
C TRP A 235 -13.19 15.91 -11.79
N HIS A 236 -13.64 15.23 -12.82
CA HIS A 236 -12.81 14.52 -13.79
C HIS A 236 -13.32 14.79 -15.21
N HIS A 237 -12.47 14.64 -16.22
CA HIS A 237 -12.82 14.89 -17.63
C HIS A 237 -13.57 16.22 -17.86
N GLY A 238 -13.07 17.32 -17.32
CA GLY A 238 -13.63 18.66 -17.54
C GLY A 238 -15.07 18.82 -17.04
N HIS A 239 -15.44 18.21 -15.92
CA HIS A 239 -16.76 18.21 -15.26
C HIS A 239 -17.81 17.22 -15.83
N SER A 240 -17.46 16.40 -16.84
CA SER A 240 -18.38 15.36 -17.32
C SER A 240 -18.38 14.08 -16.47
N ALA A 241 -17.44 13.97 -15.54
CA ALA A 241 -17.33 12.81 -14.65
C ALA A 241 -16.85 13.22 -13.25
N LEU A 242 -17.03 12.31 -12.28
CA LEU A 242 -16.39 12.38 -10.97
C LEU A 242 -15.33 11.29 -10.83
N PHE A 243 -14.33 11.55 -10.01
CA PHE A 243 -13.37 10.56 -9.57
C PHE A 243 -13.42 10.46 -8.05
N VAL A 244 -13.94 9.35 -7.52
CA VAL A 244 -13.96 9.04 -6.10
C VAL A 244 -12.65 8.34 -5.73
N GLU A 245 -11.84 9.05 -4.95
CA GLU A 245 -10.53 8.55 -4.51
C GLU A 245 -10.65 7.62 -3.31
N GLY A 246 -11.67 7.82 -2.47
CA GLY A 246 -11.98 6.99 -1.33
C GLY A 246 -13.39 7.20 -0.81
N ALA A 247 -14.07 6.11 -0.48
CA ALA A 247 -15.36 6.08 0.18
C ALA A 247 -15.33 4.95 1.21
N VAL A 248 -14.97 5.26 2.44
CA VAL A 248 -14.78 4.28 3.51
C VAL A 248 -15.71 4.56 4.68
N ALA A 249 -16.45 3.55 5.11
CA ALA A 249 -17.38 3.68 6.23
C ALA A 249 -17.56 2.35 6.98
N ILE A 250 -17.92 2.45 8.26
CA ILE A 250 -18.22 1.29 9.10
C ILE A 250 -19.64 0.79 8.84
N SER A 251 -20.61 1.70 8.74
CA SER A 251 -22.04 1.33 8.60
C SER A 251 -22.50 1.27 7.15
N ALA A 252 -23.46 0.39 6.87
CA ALA A 252 -24.13 0.32 5.57
C ALA A 252 -24.93 1.60 5.27
N GLU A 253 -25.44 2.28 6.29
CA GLU A 253 -26.16 3.56 6.17
C GLU A 253 -25.24 4.63 5.61
N THR A 254 -24.05 4.79 6.19
CA THR A 254 -23.05 5.76 5.74
C THR A 254 -22.54 5.44 4.34
N GLN A 255 -22.30 4.16 4.03
CA GLN A 255 -21.93 3.75 2.66
C GLN A 255 -23.00 4.17 1.64
N ARG A 256 -24.27 3.92 1.92
CA ARG A 256 -25.38 4.32 1.04
C ARG A 256 -25.49 5.83 0.90
N ALA A 257 -25.32 6.56 1.99
CA ALA A 257 -25.37 8.01 1.97
C ALA A 257 -24.24 8.63 1.14
N PHE A 258 -23.03 8.05 1.18
CA PHE A 258 -21.92 8.48 0.34
C PHE A 258 -22.24 8.28 -1.16
N TRP A 259 -22.75 7.12 -1.53
CA TRP A 259 -23.07 6.87 -2.93
C TRP A 259 -24.29 7.68 -3.40
N ALA A 260 -25.29 7.90 -2.56
CA ALA A 260 -26.39 8.80 -2.85
C ALA A 260 -25.91 10.26 -3.04
N HIS A 261 -24.96 10.72 -2.19
CA HIS A 261 -24.34 12.01 -2.34
C HIS A 261 -23.58 12.14 -3.67
N VAL A 262 -22.75 11.16 -4.02
CA VAL A 262 -22.06 11.13 -5.33
C VAL A 262 -23.06 11.07 -6.47
N GLY A 263 -24.08 10.22 -6.38
CA GLY A 263 -25.16 10.08 -7.37
C GLY A 263 -26.00 11.36 -7.57
N SER A 264 -26.05 12.26 -6.58
CA SER A 264 -26.76 13.54 -6.73
C SER A 264 -26.19 14.42 -7.86
N HIS A 265 -24.95 14.18 -8.27
CA HIS A 265 -24.28 14.90 -9.37
C HIS A 265 -24.69 14.36 -10.76
N ALA A 266 -25.52 13.34 -10.88
CA ALA A 266 -25.92 12.71 -12.15
C ALA A 266 -26.71 13.63 -13.11
N SER A 267 -27.03 14.86 -12.70
CA SER A 267 -27.54 15.90 -13.62
C SER A 267 -26.44 16.56 -14.46
N ILE A 268 -25.16 16.42 -14.07
CA ILE A 268 -24.00 17.05 -14.70
C ILE A 268 -22.98 15.98 -15.09
N ALA A 269 -22.66 15.04 -14.16
CA ALA A 269 -21.70 13.97 -14.39
C ALA A 269 -22.41 12.76 -15.00
N ASP A 270 -21.90 12.28 -16.12
CA ASP A 270 -22.39 11.05 -16.76
C ASP A 270 -21.84 9.80 -16.06
N GLN A 271 -20.58 9.86 -15.63
CA GLN A 271 -19.86 8.73 -15.08
C GLN A 271 -19.16 9.06 -13.76
N VAL A 272 -18.96 8.04 -12.95
CA VAL A 272 -18.15 8.07 -11.74
C VAL A 272 -17.06 7.02 -11.85
N TYR A 273 -15.83 7.48 -11.81
CA TYR A 273 -14.64 6.64 -11.63
C TYR A 273 -14.42 6.47 -10.14
N VAL A 274 -14.16 5.26 -9.70
CA VAL A 274 -14.03 4.98 -8.26
C VAL A 274 -12.90 4.01 -7.98
N ARG A 275 -12.12 4.29 -6.94
CA ARG A 275 -11.17 3.32 -6.38
C ARG A 275 -11.95 2.27 -5.61
N VAL A 276 -11.75 1.00 -5.97
CA VAL A 276 -12.47 -0.13 -5.38
C VAL A 276 -11.52 -1.23 -4.93
N SER A 277 -11.96 -1.96 -3.93
CA SER A 277 -11.38 -3.27 -3.57
C SER A 277 -12.11 -4.40 -4.27
N LEU A 278 -11.53 -5.61 -4.23
CA LEU A 278 -12.20 -6.82 -4.73
C LEU A 278 -13.56 -7.07 -4.05
N ASN A 279 -13.63 -6.74 -2.77
CA ASN A 279 -14.83 -6.93 -1.94
C ASN A 279 -15.43 -5.58 -1.54
N ASP A 280 -15.37 -4.58 -2.43
CA ASP A 280 -15.95 -3.27 -2.16
C ASP A 280 -17.46 -3.36 -2.01
N PRO A 281 -18.07 -2.74 -0.97
CA PRO A 281 -19.52 -2.74 -0.79
C PRO A 281 -20.31 -2.26 -2.02
N LEU A 282 -19.74 -1.42 -2.86
CA LEU A 282 -20.37 -0.91 -4.07
C LEU A 282 -20.86 -2.02 -4.99
N TRP A 283 -20.18 -3.16 -5.06
CA TRP A 283 -20.58 -4.32 -5.88
C TRP A 283 -21.96 -4.88 -5.53
N TRP A 284 -22.38 -4.74 -4.29
CA TRP A 284 -23.66 -5.21 -3.78
C TRP A 284 -24.72 -4.11 -3.64
N LEU A 285 -24.34 -2.85 -3.88
CA LEU A 285 -25.25 -1.71 -3.78
C LEU A 285 -25.89 -1.33 -5.11
N THR A 286 -25.28 -1.69 -6.24
CA THR A 286 -25.78 -1.39 -7.58
C THR A 286 -26.84 -2.37 -8.00
N ARG A 287 -27.91 -1.89 -8.69
CA ARG A 287 -29.02 -2.73 -9.15
C ARG A 287 -28.68 -3.56 -10.38
N GLU A 288 -27.94 -2.96 -11.28
CA GLU A 288 -27.63 -3.54 -12.57
C GLU A 288 -26.13 -3.85 -12.66
N ARG A 289 -25.73 -4.59 -13.68
CA ARG A 289 -24.33 -4.90 -13.97
C ARG A 289 -23.64 -3.70 -14.63
N ASP A 290 -23.72 -2.55 -13.99
CA ASP A 290 -23.26 -1.28 -14.54
C ASP A 290 -21.83 -0.92 -14.14
N VAL A 291 -21.21 -1.66 -13.23
CA VAL A 291 -19.86 -1.40 -12.73
C VAL A 291 -18.87 -2.19 -13.55
N GLU A 292 -17.97 -1.47 -14.23
CA GLU A 292 -16.90 -2.06 -15.05
C GLU A 292 -15.54 -1.72 -14.48
N LEU A 293 -14.62 -2.68 -14.49
CA LEU A 293 -13.22 -2.41 -14.16
C LEU A 293 -12.53 -1.75 -15.37
N GLU A 294 -12.14 -0.49 -15.17
CA GLU A 294 -11.40 0.28 -16.19
C GLU A 294 -9.90 0.04 -16.09
N ARG A 295 -9.39 -0.02 -14.87
CA ARG A 295 -7.95 -0.14 -14.62
C ARG A 295 -7.65 -1.08 -13.47
N HIS A 296 -6.71 -1.99 -13.71
CA HIS A 296 -6.15 -2.88 -12.71
C HIS A 296 -4.65 -2.59 -12.56
N SER A 297 -4.23 -2.16 -11.39
CA SER A 297 -2.81 -1.92 -11.07
C SER A 297 -2.39 -2.79 -9.91
N ARG A 298 -1.20 -3.41 -10.01
CA ARG A 298 -0.64 -4.24 -8.95
C ARG A 298 0.49 -3.49 -8.24
N TRP A 299 0.53 -3.61 -6.93
CA TRP A 299 1.63 -3.12 -6.10
C TRP A 299 2.41 -4.28 -5.50
N MET A 300 3.64 -4.01 -5.07
CA MET A 300 4.55 -5.00 -4.51
C MET A 300 4.85 -4.70 -3.05
N LEU A 301 5.05 -5.77 -2.27
CA LEU A 301 5.43 -5.75 -0.87
C LEU A 301 6.81 -6.36 -0.68
N ARG A 302 7.55 -5.86 0.30
CA ARG A 302 8.77 -6.42 0.84
C ARG A 302 8.64 -6.54 2.36
N VAL A 303 8.85 -7.72 2.88
CA VAL A 303 9.04 -7.92 4.32
C VAL A 303 10.50 -7.60 4.64
N VAL A 304 10.75 -6.48 5.30
CA VAL A 304 12.09 -5.95 5.60
C VAL A 304 12.66 -6.58 6.87
N ASP A 305 11.81 -6.74 7.88
CA ASP A 305 12.10 -7.42 9.15
C ASP A 305 10.97 -8.42 9.42
N ALA A 306 11.25 -9.70 9.26
CA ALA A 306 10.25 -10.75 9.33
C ALA A 306 9.65 -10.92 10.76
N PRO A 307 10.43 -11.00 11.83
CA PRO A 307 9.90 -11.02 13.20
C PRO A 307 9.03 -9.81 13.53
N ALA A 308 9.50 -8.60 13.24
CA ALA A 308 8.76 -7.37 13.50
C ALA A 308 7.47 -7.27 12.66
N ALA A 309 7.51 -7.67 11.39
CA ALA A 309 6.34 -7.69 10.52
C ALA A 309 5.25 -8.64 11.03
N ILE A 310 5.63 -9.86 11.46
CA ILE A 310 4.71 -10.85 12.02
C ILE A 310 4.12 -10.36 13.34
N ALA A 311 4.93 -9.78 14.23
CA ALA A 311 4.46 -9.26 15.51
C ALA A 311 3.50 -8.06 15.36
N ALA A 312 3.72 -7.21 14.36
CA ALA A 312 2.91 -6.02 14.12
C ALA A 312 1.58 -6.31 13.40
N ARG A 313 1.49 -7.40 12.61
CA ARG A 313 0.29 -7.81 11.89
C ARG A 313 -0.79 -8.34 12.86
N GLY A 314 -2.07 -8.13 12.51
CA GLY A 314 -3.19 -8.84 13.13
C GLY A 314 -3.40 -10.23 12.50
N PHE A 315 -4.01 -11.13 13.28
CA PHE A 315 -4.39 -12.49 12.86
C PHE A 315 -5.82 -12.81 13.30
N PRO A 316 -6.48 -13.84 12.75
CA PRO A 316 -7.77 -14.31 13.25
C PRO A 316 -7.64 -14.78 14.70
N SER A 317 -8.47 -14.24 15.61
CA SER A 317 -8.38 -14.54 17.06
C SER A 317 -8.72 -15.99 17.41
N ALA A 318 -9.57 -16.63 16.58
CA ALA A 318 -9.96 -18.03 16.78
C ALA A 318 -8.91 -19.04 16.28
N LEU A 319 -7.86 -18.58 15.62
CA LEU A 319 -6.82 -19.44 15.05
C LEU A 319 -5.68 -19.63 16.05
N SER A 320 -5.27 -20.89 16.25
CA SER A 320 -4.03 -21.27 16.93
C SER A 320 -3.17 -22.10 15.97
N LEU A 321 -1.94 -21.69 15.74
CA LEU A 321 -0.98 -22.33 14.85
C LEU A 321 0.42 -22.23 15.44
N THR A 322 1.14 -23.35 15.43
CA THR A 322 2.59 -23.38 15.69
C THR A 322 3.24 -24.25 14.64
N MET A 323 4.20 -23.70 13.91
CA MET A 323 4.85 -24.45 12.83
C MET A 323 6.27 -23.95 12.54
N PRO A 324 7.13 -24.83 12.00
CA PRO A 324 8.47 -24.49 11.58
C PRO A 324 8.48 -23.81 10.20
N LEU A 325 9.25 -22.73 10.09
CA LEU A 325 9.55 -22.03 8.84
C LEU A 325 11.06 -21.99 8.58
N VAL A 326 11.45 -22.03 7.32
CA VAL A 326 12.77 -21.64 6.85
C VAL A 326 12.62 -20.47 5.92
N ILE A 327 13.31 -19.38 6.21
CA ILE A 327 13.34 -18.18 5.36
C ILE A 327 14.74 -18.06 4.74
N ALA A 328 14.79 -17.82 3.44
CA ALA A 328 16.02 -17.53 2.69
C ALA A 328 15.92 -16.13 2.08
N ASP A 329 16.67 -15.19 2.61
CA ASP A 329 16.65 -13.80 2.19
C ASP A 329 18.08 -13.27 2.01
N HIS A 330 18.54 -13.26 0.75
CA HIS A 330 19.91 -12.87 0.43
C HIS A 330 20.19 -11.39 0.72
N ASP A 331 19.23 -10.52 0.39
CA ASP A 331 19.41 -9.06 0.53
C ASP A 331 19.12 -8.57 1.97
N ARG A 332 18.51 -9.41 2.81
CA ARG A 332 18.27 -9.17 4.25
C ARG A 332 18.63 -10.42 5.06
N PRO A 333 19.93 -10.68 5.30
CA PRO A 333 20.39 -11.89 6.00
C PRO A 333 19.79 -12.06 7.41
N ALA A 334 19.40 -10.97 8.07
CA ALA A 334 18.72 -11.00 9.37
C ALA A 334 17.37 -11.75 9.34
N ASN A 335 16.69 -11.81 8.18
CA ASN A 335 15.49 -12.61 7.99
C ASN A 335 15.79 -14.09 7.75
N SER A 336 17.02 -14.41 7.30
CA SER A 336 17.38 -15.78 6.93
C SER A 336 17.56 -16.64 8.15
N GLY A 337 17.03 -17.86 8.10
CA GLY A 337 17.18 -18.80 9.20
C GLY A 337 16.02 -19.76 9.35
N ARG A 338 16.05 -20.47 10.48
CA ARG A 338 15.00 -21.38 10.92
C ARG A 338 14.19 -20.69 12.01
N TRP A 339 12.90 -20.67 11.82
CA TRP A 339 11.97 -19.94 12.66
C TRP A 339 10.84 -20.84 13.13
N GLN A 340 10.30 -20.57 14.29
CA GLN A 340 9.00 -21.06 14.70
C GLN A 340 8.00 -19.92 14.59
N LEU A 341 7.02 -20.10 13.70
CA LEU A 341 5.85 -19.23 13.64
C LEU A 341 4.83 -19.71 14.66
N THR A 342 4.41 -18.81 15.52
CA THR A 342 3.28 -19.02 16.45
C THR A 342 2.22 -17.97 16.17
N VAL A 343 0.96 -18.40 16.01
CA VAL A 343 -0.21 -17.52 15.92
C VAL A 343 -1.19 -17.96 16.98
N ALA A 344 -1.60 -17.06 17.84
CA ALA A 344 -2.61 -17.30 18.87
C ALA A 344 -3.26 -15.99 19.30
N GLU A 345 -4.53 -16.02 19.65
CA GLU A 345 -5.29 -14.87 20.21
C GLU A 345 -5.20 -13.60 19.35
N GLY A 346 -5.14 -13.76 18.03
CA GLY A 346 -5.05 -12.66 17.08
C GLY A 346 -3.66 -12.02 16.97
N GLN A 347 -2.64 -12.63 17.55
CA GLN A 347 -1.25 -12.18 17.53
C GLN A 347 -0.34 -13.22 16.85
N GLY A 348 0.80 -12.78 16.34
CA GLY A 348 1.81 -13.64 15.75
C GLY A 348 3.19 -13.36 16.34
N ALA A 349 4.01 -14.42 16.45
CA ALA A 349 5.41 -14.34 16.81
C ALA A 349 6.24 -15.19 15.82
N LEU A 350 7.45 -14.75 15.55
CA LEU A 350 8.42 -15.48 14.72
C LEU A 350 9.74 -15.55 15.49
N ASP A 351 9.96 -16.69 16.14
CA ASP A 351 11.08 -16.89 17.05
C ASP A 351 12.18 -17.75 16.39
N PRO A 352 13.48 -17.43 16.59
CA PRO A 352 14.56 -18.22 16.04
C PRO A 352 14.65 -19.58 16.74
N VAL A 353 14.79 -20.66 15.95
CA VAL A 353 14.90 -22.02 16.50
C VAL A 353 16.36 -22.42 16.65
N ARG A 354 16.78 -22.75 17.87
CA ARG A 354 18.08 -23.34 18.24
C ARG A 354 17.88 -24.42 19.31
N PRO A 355 18.44 -25.62 19.18
CA PRO A 355 19.12 -26.25 18.07
C PRO A 355 18.18 -26.92 17.06
N LEU A 356 18.76 -27.50 15.98
CA LEU A 356 18.08 -28.06 14.80
C LEU A 356 17.08 -29.20 15.09
N THR A 357 17.08 -29.79 16.25
CA THR A 357 16.30 -30.99 16.63
C THR A 357 14.90 -30.67 17.17
N ALA A 358 14.56 -29.40 17.34
CA ALA A 358 13.34 -28.98 18.04
C ALA A 358 12.13 -28.73 17.15
N LEU A 359 12.22 -28.96 15.82
CA LEU A 359 11.10 -28.68 14.91
C LEU A 359 10.17 -29.88 14.80
N ALA A 360 8.90 -29.70 15.17
CA ALA A 360 7.85 -30.69 14.94
C ALA A 360 7.39 -30.67 13.48
N GLY A 361 7.81 -31.62 12.68
CA GLY A 361 7.42 -31.78 11.26
C GLY A 361 8.33 -31.09 10.24
N PRO A 362 8.07 -31.30 8.94
CA PRO A 362 8.86 -30.72 7.87
C PRO A 362 8.63 -29.21 7.78
N PRO A 363 9.70 -28.37 7.75
CA PRO A 363 9.55 -26.93 7.66
C PRO A 363 9.04 -26.51 6.29
N LEU A 364 8.20 -25.47 6.26
CA LEU A 364 7.89 -24.73 5.04
C LEU A 364 9.08 -23.80 4.73
N THR A 365 9.56 -23.85 3.50
CA THR A 365 10.66 -23.00 3.03
C THR A 365 10.13 -21.91 2.10
N LEU A 366 10.48 -20.66 2.40
CA LEU A 366 10.13 -19.47 1.63
C LEU A 366 11.37 -18.65 1.32
N GLY A 367 11.49 -18.16 0.08
CA GLY A 367 12.37 -17.03 -0.20
C GLY A 367 11.74 -15.70 0.22
N ALA A 368 12.50 -14.60 0.12
CA ALA A 368 11.99 -13.25 0.41
C ALA A 368 10.68 -12.93 -0.33
N ARG A 369 10.61 -13.28 -1.62
CA ARG A 369 9.42 -13.09 -2.47
C ARG A 369 8.24 -13.94 -2.01
N GLY A 370 8.48 -15.20 -1.65
CA GLY A 370 7.46 -16.10 -1.11
C GLY A 370 6.89 -15.61 0.21
N LEU A 371 7.74 -15.12 1.09
CA LEU A 371 7.35 -14.51 2.36
C LEU A 371 6.47 -13.25 2.15
N ALA A 372 6.87 -12.36 1.24
CA ALA A 372 6.10 -11.16 0.93
C ALA A 372 4.72 -11.48 0.36
N ALA A 373 4.64 -12.44 -0.57
CA ALA A 373 3.36 -12.86 -1.16
C ALA A 373 2.47 -13.61 -0.14
N LEU A 374 3.02 -14.47 0.72
CA LEU A 374 2.28 -15.09 1.81
C LEU A 374 1.74 -14.04 2.77
N TYR A 375 2.58 -13.10 3.20
CA TYR A 375 2.19 -12.01 4.09
C TYR A 375 1.01 -11.21 3.55
N ALA A 376 0.95 -11.03 2.24
CA ALA A 376 -0.14 -10.34 1.53
C ALA A 376 -1.40 -11.21 1.30
N GLY A 377 -1.40 -12.46 1.74
CA GLY A 377 -2.57 -13.35 1.63
C GLY A 377 -2.60 -14.21 0.38
N THR A 378 -1.49 -14.34 -0.36
CA THR A 378 -1.43 -15.27 -1.49
C THR A 378 -1.46 -16.71 -0.98
N PRO A 379 -2.41 -17.56 -1.42
CA PRO A 379 -2.53 -18.94 -0.95
C PRO A 379 -1.29 -19.77 -1.25
N LEU A 380 -0.92 -20.67 -0.33
CA LEU A 380 0.27 -21.54 -0.47
C LEU A 380 0.23 -22.41 -1.72
N ARG A 381 -0.95 -22.86 -2.14
CA ARG A 381 -1.10 -23.55 -3.43
C ARG A 381 -0.50 -22.74 -4.58
N SER A 382 -0.85 -21.46 -4.66
CA SER A 382 -0.35 -20.56 -5.72
C SER A 382 1.16 -20.31 -5.57
N LEU A 383 1.65 -20.14 -4.33
CA LEU A 383 3.08 -19.97 -4.07
C LEU A 383 3.89 -21.21 -4.48
N ARG A 384 3.38 -22.42 -4.22
CA ARG A 384 4.03 -23.68 -4.64
C ARG A 384 4.06 -23.81 -6.16
N GLN A 385 2.93 -23.50 -6.83
CA GLN A 385 2.85 -23.54 -8.30
C GLN A 385 3.77 -22.51 -8.96
N ALA A 386 4.02 -21.39 -8.29
CA ALA A 386 4.93 -20.34 -8.75
C ALA A 386 6.41 -20.59 -8.35
N GLY A 387 6.71 -21.69 -7.63
CA GLY A 387 8.07 -21.99 -7.15
C GLY A 387 8.55 -21.05 -6.02
N LEU A 388 7.63 -20.40 -5.30
CA LEU A 388 7.93 -19.45 -4.22
C LEU A 388 7.84 -20.08 -2.82
N ALA A 389 7.35 -21.31 -2.72
CA ALA A 389 7.27 -22.10 -1.48
C ALA A 389 7.56 -23.56 -1.73
N SER A 390 8.20 -24.25 -0.75
CA SER A 390 8.44 -25.69 -0.78
C SER A 390 8.44 -26.28 0.63
N GLY A 391 8.36 -27.62 0.76
CA GLY A 391 8.30 -28.29 2.08
C GLY A 391 6.95 -28.07 2.81
N GLY A 392 6.93 -28.21 4.12
CA GLY A 392 5.71 -28.13 4.94
C GLY A 392 4.81 -29.36 4.85
N SER A 393 3.59 -29.26 5.36
CA SER A 393 2.57 -30.31 5.30
C SER A 393 1.20 -29.73 4.92
N ALA A 394 0.32 -30.54 4.35
CA ALA A 394 -1.02 -30.09 3.94
C ALA A 394 -1.86 -29.49 5.09
N GLY A 395 -1.70 -29.99 6.32
CA GLY A 395 -2.37 -29.44 7.49
C GLY A 395 -1.86 -28.04 7.85
N HIS A 396 -0.55 -27.84 7.77
CA HIS A 396 0.06 -26.51 7.98
C HIS A 396 -0.32 -25.53 6.87
N ASP A 397 -0.43 -25.99 5.61
CA ASP A 397 -0.81 -25.14 4.47
C ASP A 397 -2.20 -24.50 4.69
N ALA A 398 -3.19 -25.30 5.09
CA ALA A 398 -4.54 -24.81 5.34
C ALA A 398 -4.59 -23.81 6.52
N ALA A 399 -3.83 -24.09 7.59
CA ALA A 399 -3.74 -23.21 8.74
C ALA A 399 -3.04 -21.88 8.42
N LEU A 400 -1.98 -21.92 7.58
CA LEU A 400 -1.31 -20.70 7.10
C LEU A 400 -2.19 -19.88 6.17
N ASP A 401 -2.87 -20.52 5.23
CA ASP A 401 -3.81 -19.83 4.35
C ASP A 401 -4.90 -19.13 5.17
N ALA A 402 -5.40 -19.76 6.23
CA ALA A 402 -6.35 -19.14 7.15
C ALA A 402 -5.71 -17.98 7.97
N ALA A 403 -4.46 -18.14 8.45
CA ALA A 403 -3.77 -17.14 9.23
C ALA A 403 -3.48 -15.85 8.44
N PHE A 404 -3.09 -16.01 7.16
CA PHE A 404 -2.75 -14.90 6.29
C PHE A 404 -3.89 -14.49 5.34
N ALA A 405 -5.06 -15.10 5.47
CA ALA A 405 -6.21 -14.77 4.62
C ALA A 405 -6.47 -13.26 4.56
N GLY A 406 -6.70 -12.75 3.37
CA GLY A 406 -7.02 -11.36 3.11
C GLY A 406 -6.85 -11.02 1.63
N ALA A 407 -7.77 -10.21 1.10
CA ALA A 407 -7.66 -9.63 -0.23
C ALA A 407 -6.96 -8.27 -0.11
N ALA A 408 -5.63 -8.26 -0.27
CA ALA A 408 -4.87 -7.04 -0.11
C ALA A 408 -5.17 -6.04 -1.24
N TYR A 409 -5.49 -4.80 -0.87
CA TYR A 409 -5.80 -3.72 -1.79
C TYR A 409 -5.22 -2.38 -1.30
N MET A 410 -5.14 -1.39 -2.17
CA MET A 410 -4.90 0.02 -1.82
C MET A 410 -5.85 0.90 -2.62
N LEU A 411 -6.30 1.99 -2.02
CA LEU A 411 -7.05 3.05 -2.71
C LEU A 411 -6.11 4.16 -3.19
N ASP A 412 -5.00 4.36 -2.48
CA ASP A 412 -4.02 5.43 -2.69
C ASP A 412 -2.89 5.04 -3.64
N ALA A 413 -2.15 6.07 -4.12
CA ALA A 413 -0.87 5.96 -4.81
C ALA A 413 0.17 6.85 -4.12
N PHE A 414 1.44 6.43 -4.17
CA PHE A 414 2.58 7.18 -3.64
C PHE A 414 3.84 6.99 -4.51
#